data_c71b75c8d99a5bdc7ffc9760b1cad73b
#
_entry.id   c71b75c8d99a5bdc7ffc9760b1cad73b
#
_cell.length_a   1.000
_cell.length_b   1.000
_cell.length_c   1.000
_cell.angle_alpha   90.00
_cell.angle_beta   90.00
_cell.angle_gamma   90.00
#
_symmetry.space_group_name_H-M   'P 1'
#
loop_
_entity.id
_entity.type
_entity.pdbx_description
1 polymer ?
#
loop_
_entity_poly.entity_id
_entity_poly.type
_entity_poly.pdbx_seq_one_letter_code
_entity_poly.pdbx_strand_id
1 'polypeptide(L)'
;MPSKAYKTFQKNLNQVNKLIETYNHELERNSGRGKKSLDHLTRAGLIFLCSSFEVYVESVIYETGNFITRKIYQPKKLPMEAKKTISDAVKKEKNDISPILFYDDWKEYYRKLIYYDIKKLNTPKVQNIQQLFKNYFGISENEID
;
A
#
# COMPACT_ATOMS: atom_id res chain seq x y z
N MET A 1 -14.85 -9.00 -8.43
CA MET A 1 -14.89 -9.19 -6.97
C MET A 1 -13.90 -8.24 -6.33
N PRO A 2 -14.25 -7.53 -5.24
CA PRO A 2 -13.32 -6.64 -4.56
C PRO A 2 -12.11 -7.39 -4.01
N SER A 3 -10.93 -6.76 -4.02
CA SER A 3 -9.67 -7.34 -3.54
C SER A 3 -9.74 -7.69 -2.04
N LYS A 4 -8.82 -8.54 -1.57
CA LYS A 4 -8.72 -8.87 -0.14
C LYS A 4 -8.32 -7.63 0.65
N ALA A 5 -7.39 -6.82 0.11
CA ALA A 5 -6.97 -5.56 0.70
C ALA A 5 -8.16 -4.62 0.95
N TYR A 6 -9.01 -4.43 -0.06
CA TYR A 6 -10.21 -3.61 0.06
C TYR A 6 -11.18 -4.11 1.13
N LYS A 7 -11.46 -5.41 1.17
CA LYS A 7 -12.34 -6.01 2.20
C LYS A 7 -11.81 -5.79 3.61
N THR A 8 -10.50 -5.94 3.80
CA THR A 8 -9.85 -5.70 5.10
C THR A 8 -9.94 -4.22 5.48
N PHE A 9 -9.70 -3.32 4.54
CA PHE A 9 -9.82 -1.88 4.76
C PHE A 9 -11.25 -1.48 5.16
N GLN A 10 -12.27 -1.98 4.46
CA GLN A 10 -13.68 -1.74 4.81
C GLN A 10 -14.01 -2.23 6.23
N LYS A 11 -13.48 -3.39 6.62
CA LYS A 11 -13.65 -3.89 8.00
C LYS A 11 -13.02 -2.95 9.02
N ASN A 12 -11.84 -2.40 8.73
CA ASN A 12 -11.16 -1.46 9.60
C ASN A 12 -11.90 -0.11 9.68
N LEU A 13 -12.43 0.39 8.56
CA LEU A 13 -13.28 1.59 8.54
C LEU A 13 -14.52 1.43 9.43
N ASN A 14 -15.13 0.25 9.44
CA ASN A 14 -16.25 -0.04 10.35
C ASN A 14 -15.85 0.05 11.83
N GLN A 15 -14.60 -0.25 12.20
CA GLN A 15 -14.12 -0.05 13.57
C GLN A 15 -13.92 1.44 13.88
N VAL A 16 -13.47 2.24 12.93
CA VAL A 16 -13.37 3.71 13.07
C VAL A 16 -14.78 4.29 13.31
N ASN A 17 -15.79 3.86 12.53
CA ASN A 17 -17.16 4.31 12.70
C ASN A 17 -17.71 3.99 14.10
N LYS A 18 -17.41 2.80 14.64
CA LYS A 18 -17.79 2.46 16.02
C LYS A 18 -17.13 3.35 17.07
N LEU A 19 -15.88 3.78 16.86
CA LEU A 19 -15.23 4.76 17.72
C LEU A 19 -15.93 6.12 17.66
N ILE A 20 -16.36 6.55 16.48
CA ILE A 20 -17.11 7.80 16.28
C ILE A 20 -18.48 7.70 16.99
N GLU A 21 -19.19 6.59 16.85
CA GLU A 21 -20.46 6.35 17.55
C GLU A 21 -20.28 6.39 19.06
N THR A 22 -19.25 5.74 19.59
CA THR A 22 -18.90 5.77 21.01
C THR A 22 -18.60 7.20 21.47
N TYR A 23 -17.83 7.96 20.70
CA TYR A 23 -17.54 9.36 20.99
C TYR A 23 -18.81 10.20 21.08
N ASN A 24 -19.71 10.07 20.11
CA ASN A 24 -20.96 10.82 20.06
C ASN A 24 -21.87 10.46 21.26
N HIS A 25 -22.00 9.18 21.56
CA HIS A 25 -22.80 8.70 22.70
C HIS A 25 -22.25 9.23 24.04
N GLU A 26 -20.93 9.21 24.24
CA GLU A 26 -20.31 9.76 25.45
C GLU A 26 -20.42 11.29 25.52
N LEU A 27 -20.41 11.98 24.38
CA LEU A 27 -20.62 13.43 24.32
C LEU A 27 -22.03 13.81 24.77
N GLU A 28 -23.06 13.07 24.36
CA GLU A 28 -24.45 13.26 24.77
C GLU A 28 -24.64 13.01 26.27
N ARG A 29 -24.05 11.94 26.81
CA ARG A 29 -24.13 11.60 28.24
C ARG A 29 -23.45 12.62 29.15
N ASN A 30 -22.38 13.26 28.64
CA ASN A 30 -21.53 14.17 29.42
C ASN A 30 -21.77 15.65 29.08
N SER A 31 -22.98 16.07 28.77
CA SER A 31 -23.36 17.42 28.31
C SER A 31 -23.08 18.54 29.32
N GLY A 32 -22.11 18.40 30.21
CA GLY A 32 -21.64 19.42 31.15
C GLY A 32 -20.19 19.23 31.58
N ARG A 33 -19.56 18.13 31.23
CA ARG A 33 -18.13 17.85 31.53
C ARG A 33 -17.29 17.94 30.25
N GLY A 34 -16.47 18.96 30.20
CA GLY A 34 -15.73 19.43 29.04
C GLY A 34 -15.17 18.37 28.07
N LYS A 35 -15.14 18.72 26.80
CA LYS A 35 -14.60 18.00 25.63
C LYS A 35 -13.20 17.37 25.83
N LYS A 36 -12.45 17.75 26.85
CA LYS A 36 -11.11 17.24 27.16
C LYS A 36 -11.06 15.75 27.52
N SER A 37 -12.14 15.18 28.09
CA SER A 37 -12.15 13.77 28.50
C SER A 37 -12.27 12.78 27.33
N LEU A 38 -12.64 13.23 26.11
CA LEU A 38 -12.86 12.39 24.94
C LEU A 38 -11.76 12.52 23.87
N ASP A 39 -10.76 13.37 24.08
CA ASP A 39 -9.65 13.58 23.15
C ASP A 39 -8.89 12.26 22.82
N HIS A 40 -8.84 11.34 23.78
CA HIS A 40 -8.21 10.04 23.58
C HIS A 40 -8.93 9.19 22.53
N LEU A 41 -10.27 9.25 22.47
CA LEU A 41 -11.04 8.52 21.45
C LEU A 41 -10.80 9.08 20.06
N THR A 42 -10.74 10.42 19.93
CA THR A 42 -10.43 11.10 18.66
C THR A 42 -9.03 10.75 18.17
N ARG A 43 -8.05 10.80 19.07
CA ARG A 43 -6.65 10.42 18.73
C ARG A 43 -6.54 8.96 18.34
N ALA A 44 -7.19 8.06 19.10
CA ALA A 44 -7.18 6.63 18.79
C ALA A 44 -7.83 6.35 17.42
N GLY A 45 -8.97 6.99 17.13
CA GLY A 45 -9.66 6.88 15.84
C GLY A 45 -8.78 7.35 14.68
N LEU A 46 -8.09 8.48 14.84
CA LEU A 46 -7.20 9.02 13.82
C LEU A 46 -5.99 8.11 13.57
N ILE A 47 -5.33 7.64 14.64
CA ILE A 47 -4.19 6.72 14.53
C ILE A 47 -4.63 5.43 13.83
N PHE A 48 -5.78 4.88 14.23
CA PHE A 48 -6.30 3.64 13.65
C PHE A 48 -6.66 3.81 12.17
N LEU A 49 -7.25 4.95 11.79
CA LEU A 49 -7.56 5.29 10.40
C LEU A 49 -6.29 5.38 9.56
N CYS A 50 -5.28 6.14 10.02
CA CYS A 50 -4.00 6.28 9.33
C CYS A 50 -3.31 4.91 9.14
N SER A 51 -3.20 4.11 10.21
CA SER A 51 -2.59 2.78 10.13
C SER A 51 -3.38 1.84 9.21
N SER A 52 -4.71 1.92 9.22
CA SER A 52 -5.55 1.12 8.33
C SER A 52 -5.35 1.49 6.86
N PHE A 53 -5.17 2.76 6.57
CA PHE A 53 -4.87 3.25 5.23
C PHE A 53 -3.48 2.81 4.76
N GLU A 54 -2.47 2.89 5.63
CA GLU A 54 -1.12 2.40 5.34
C GLU A 54 -1.14 0.92 4.95
N VAL A 55 -1.73 0.08 5.79
CA VAL A 55 -1.86 -1.36 5.52
C VAL A 55 -2.65 -1.64 4.23
N TYR A 56 -3.67 -0.82 3.94
CA TYR A 56 -4.44 -0.94 2.71
C TYR A 56 -3.58 -0.68 1.47
N VAL A 57 -2.83 0.43 1.45
CA VAL A 57 -1.97 0.80 0.33
C VAL A 57 -0.90 -0.27 0.09
N GLU A 58 -0.19 -0.70 1.14
CA GLU A 58 0.80 -1.77 1.05
C GLU A 58 0.20 -3.06 0.47
N SER A 59 -0.98 -3.44 0.96
CA SER A 59 -1.66 -4.66 0.54
C SER A 59 -2.11 -4.59 -0.91
N VAL A 60 -2.64 -3.44 -1.38
CA VAL A 60 -3.06 -3.25 -2.78
C VAL A 60 -1.87 -3.37 -3.72
N ILE A 61 -0.75 -2.70 -3.41
CA ILE A 61 0.45 -2.75 -4.24
C ILE A 61 0.97 -4.19 -4.32
N TYR A 62 1.01 -4.90 -3.19
CA TYR A 62 1.45 -6.29 -3.13
C TYR A 62 0.51 -7.24 -3.89
N GLU A 63 -0.80 -7.10 -3.72
CA GLU A 63 -1.81 -7.89 -4.46
C GLU A 63 -1.72 -7.66 -5.97
N THR A 64 -1.51 -6.40 -6.40
CA THR A 64 -1.35 -6.04 -7.81
C THR A 64 -0.08 -6.67 -8.40
N GLY A 65 1.05 -6.59 -7.69
CA GLY A 65 2.29 -7.25 -8.12
C GLY A 65 2.13 -8.76 -8.27
N ASN A 66 1.47 -9.40 -7.31
CA ASN A 66 1.16 -10.84 -7.40
C ASN A 66 0.21 -11.18 -8.55
N PHE A 67 -0.78 -10.33 -8.81
CA PHE A 67 -1.69 -10.51 -9.93
C PHE A 67 -0.94 -10.43 -11.27
N ILE A 68 -0.11 -9.42 -11.45
CA ILE A 68 0.71 -9.24 -12.67
C ILE A 68 1.62 -10.44 -12.89
N THR A 69 2.34 -10.91 -11.86
CA THR A 69 3.25 -12.07 -11.99
C THR A 69 2.53 -13.37 -12.29
N ARG A 70 1.25 -13.50 -11.92
CA ARG A 70 0.42 -14.66 -12.28
C ARG A 70 -0.09 -14.59 -13.72
N LYS A 71 -0.40 -13.39 -14.23
CA LYS A 71 -1.01 -13.17 -15.55
C LYS A 71 0.02 -13.02 -16.66
N ILE A 72 1.18 -12.46 -16.36
CA ILE A 72 2.24 -12.23 -17.34
C ILE A 72 3.24 -13.39 -17.28
N TYR A 73 3.37 -14.11 -18.39
CA TYR A 73 4.34 -15.21 -18.52
C TYR A 73 5.72 -14.72 -19.00
N GLN A 74 5.76 -13.64 -19.77
CA GLN A 74 6.97 -13.15 -20.38
C GLN A 74 7.31 -11.73 -19.89
N PRO A 75 8.52 -11.46 -19.36
CA PRO A 75 8.88 -10.14 -18.82
C PRO A 75 8.78 -9.01 -19.87
N LYS A 76 8.90 -9.33 -21.15
CA LYS A 76 8.72 -8.34 -22.24
C LYS A 76 7.32 -7.72 -22.28
N LYS A 77 6.31 -8.36 -21.70
CA LYS A 77 4.92 -7.87 -21.61
C LYS A 77 4.65 -6.96 -20.41
N LEU A 78 5.64 -6.79 -19.50
CA LEU A 78 5.54 -5.82 -18.43
C LEU A 78 5.42 -4.39 -18.98
N PRO A 79 4.80 -3.46 -18.24
CA PRO A 79 4.85 -2.03 -18.53
C PRO A 79 6.30 -1.54 -18.69
N MET A 80 6.51 -0.49 -19.49
CA MET A 80 7.87 0.02 -19.76
C MET A 80 8.57 0.50 -18.49
N GLU A 81 7.83 1.17 -17.63
CA GLU A 81 8.30 1.67 -16.33
C GLU A 81 8.76 0.53 -15.42
N ALA A 82 8.00 -0.56 -15.37
CA ALA A 82 8.37 -1.76 -14.61
C ALA A 82 9.66 -2.40 -15.14
N LYS A 83 9.82 -2.49 -16.47
CA LYS A 83 11.06 -2.97 -17.10
C LYS A 83 12.25 -2.08 -16.75
N LYS A 84 12.05 -0.77 -16.78
CA LYS A 84 13.08 0.22 -16.43
C LYS A 84 13.46 0.08 -14.95
N THR A 85 12.48 0.01 -14.05
CA THR A 85 12.72 -0.19 -12.61
C THR A 85 13.52 -1.45 -12.32
N ILE A 86 13.17 -2.58 -12.96
CA ILE A 86 13.93 -3.83 -12.83
C ILE A 86 15.35 -3.66 -13.37
N SER A 87 15.50 -3.07 -14.56
CA SER A 87 16.82 -2.85 -15.19
C SER A 87 17.72 -1.99 -14.32
N ASP A 88 17.18 -0.91 -13.74
CA ASP A 88 17.94 0.00 -12.89
C ASP A 88 18.31 -0.66 -11.56
N ALA A 89 17.44 -1.52 -11.02
CA ALA A 89 17.74 -2.29 -9.83
C ALA A 89 18.88 -3.29 -10.07
N VAL A 90 18.81 -4.03 -11.18
CA VAL A 90 19.88 -4.97 -11.60
C VAL A 90 21.22 -4.26 -11.80
N LYS A 91 21.23 -3.08 -12.45
CA LYS A 91 22.48 -2.29 -12.65
C LYS A 91 23.10 -1.79 -11.33
N LYS A 92 22.29 -1.60 -10.29
CA LYS A 92 22.76 -1.19 -8.95
C LYS A 92 23.35 -2.33 -8.14
N GLU A 93 23.05 -3.56 -8.51
CA GLU A 93 23.63 -4.74 -7.85
C GLU A 93 25.10 -4.87 -8.28
N LYS A 94 25.99 -4.94 -7.27
CA LYS A 94 27.45 -4.98 -7.50
C LYS A 94 27.95 -6.31 -8.08
N ASN A 95 27.11 -7.34 -8.14
CA ASN A 95 27.47 -8.67 -8.64
C ASN A 95 26.88 -8.88 -10.03
N ASP A 96 27.71 -8.85 -11.06
CA ASP A 96 27.35 -9.08 -12.47
C ASP A 96 26.72 -10.46 -12.74
N ILE A 97 26.83 -11.41 -11.81
CA ILE A 97 26.25 -12.76 -11.90
C ILE A 97 24.76 -12.75 -11.53
N SER A 98 24.31 -11.78 -10.75
CA SER A 98 22.95 -11.67 -10.25
C SER A 98 21.87 -11.68 -11.33
N PRO A 99 22.01 -10.94 -12.46
CA PRO A 99 21.02 -10.96 -13.55
C PRO A 99 20.82 -12.34 -14.16
N ILE A 100 21.88 -13.13 -14.29
CA ILE A 100 21.85 -14.46 -14.92
C ILE A 100 21.13 -15.47 -14.00
N LEU A 101 21.38 -15.41 -12.70
CA LEU A 101 20.72 -16.27 -11.71
C LEU A 101 19.23 -15.96 -11.55
N PHE A 102 18.83 -14.72 -11.82
CA PHE A 102 17.43 -14.29 -11.70
C PHE A 102 16.63 -14.41 -13.00
N TYR A 103 17.25 -14.79 -14.10
CA TYR A 103 16.58 -14.85 -15.41
C TYR A 103 15.46 -15.90 -15.45
N ASP A 104 15.61 -16.98 -14.70
CA ASP A 104 14.59 -18.04 -14.60
C ASP A 104 13.43 -17.68 -13.65
N ASP A 105 13.64 -16.70 -12.76
CA ASP A 105 12.59 -16.28 -11.80
C ASP A 105 12.44 -14.75 -11.70
N TRP A 106 12.31 -14.09 -12.84
CA TRP A 106 12.02 -12.65 -12.89
C TRP A 106 10.78 -12.26 -12.05
N LYS A 107 9.84 -13.18 -11.86
CA LYS A 107 8.62 -12.97 -11.10
C LYS A 107 8.91 -12.83 -9.61
N GLU A 108 9.81 -13.67 -9.09
CA GLU A 108 10.25 -13.58 -7.71
C GLU A 108 11.03 -12.30 -7.47
N TYR A 109 11.97 -11.99 -8.36
CA TYR A 109 12.74 -10.76 -8.29
C TYR A 109 11.84 -9.51 -8.33
N TYR A 110 10.86 -9.46 -9.24
CA TYR A 110 9.89 -8.39 -9.34
C TYR A 110 9.08 -8.22 -8.04
N ARG A 111 8.56 -9.31 -7.46
CA ARG A 111 7.86 -9.28 -6.17
C ARG A 111 8.74 -8.82 -5.02
N LYS A 112 9.99 -9.21 -5.04
CA LYS A 112 10.99 -8.82 -4.04
C LYS A 112 11.29 -7.32 -4.09
N LEU A 113 11.44 -6.75 -5.28
CA LEU A 113 11.60 -5.30 -5.47
C LEU A 113 10.38 -4.53 -4.93
N ILE A 114 9.17 -4.94 -5.30
CA ILE A 114 7.92 -4.35 -4.79
C ILE A 114 7.92 -4.41 -3.27
N TYR A 115 8.20 -5.56 -2.67
CA TYR A 115 8.21 -5.74 -1.22
C TYR A 115 9.22 -4.80 -0.53
N TYR A 116 10.44 -4.69 -1.03
CA TYR A 116 11.45 -3.80 -0.46
C TYR A 116 11.07 -2.33 -0.56
N ASP A 117 10.48 -1.91 -1.65
CA ASP A 117 10.08 -0.51 -1.81
C ASP A 117 8.83 -0.16 -0.98
N ILE A 118 7.90 -1.10 -0.82
CA ILE A 118 6.79 -0.97 0.15
C ILE A 118 7.35 -0.77 1.57
N LYS A 119 8.33 -1.57 1.98
CA LYS A 119 8.94 -1.48 3.33
C LYS A 119 9.66 -0.16 3.59
N LYS A 120 10.02 0.60 2.56
CA LYS A 120 10.58 1.95 2.68
C LYS A 120 9.51 3.04 2.81
N LEU A 121 8.24 2.72 2.60
CA LEU A 121 7.13 3.63 2.84
C LEU A 121 6.92 3.82 4.35
N ASN A 122 7.67 4.73 4.95
CA ASN A 122 7.51 5.06 6.37
C ASN A 122 6.18 5.77 6.68
N THR A 123 5.63 6.49 5.70
CA THR A 123 4.31 7.13 5.74
C THR A 123 3.82 7.20 4.30
N PRO A 124 2.63 6.70 3.96
CA PRO A 124 2.13 6.72 2.60
C PRO A 124 1.71 8.13 2.19
N LYS A 125 2.70 8.96 1.82
CA LYS A 125 2.45 10.22 1.12
C LYS A 125 1.91 9.90 -0.27
N VAL A 126 0.93 10.68 -0.73
CA VAL A 126 0.29 10.49 -2.04
C VAL A 126 1.34 10.36 -3.15
N GLN A 127 2.35 11.24 -3.17
CA GLN A 127 3.41 11.21 -4.17
C GLN A 127 4.21 9.90 -4.17
N ASN A 128 4.50 9.34 -2.99
CA ASN A 128 5.23 8.08 -2.88
C ASN A 128 4.39 6.91 -3.40
N ILE A 129 3.08 6.92 -3.12
CA ILE A 129 2.14 5.91 -3.61
C ILE A 129 2.06 5.99 -5.13
N GLN A 130 1.81 7.17 -5.69
CA GLN A 130 1.75 7.43 -7.13
C GLN A 130 3.03 6.97 -7.82
N GLN A 131 4.19 7.28 -7.24
CA GLN A 131 5.47 6.85 -7.78
C GLN A 131 5.63 5.32 -7.81
N LEU A 132 5.15 4.59 -6.79
CA LEU A 132 5.17 3.13 -6.79
C LEU A 132 4.23 2.55 -7.85
N PHE A 133 3.03 3.09 -7.99
CA PHE A 133 2.09 2.66 -9.05
C PHE A 133 2.65 2.90 -10.44
N LYS A 134 3.28 4.05 -10.67
CA LYS A 134 3.97 4.35 -11.93
C LYS A 134 5.12 3.39 -12.18
N ASN A 135 6.03 3.24 -11.21
CA ASN A 135 7.26 2.44 -11.35
C ASN A 135 7.00 0.96 -11.61
N TYR A 136 5.98 0.39 -10.95
CA TYR A 136 5.73 -1.05 -11.03
C TYR A 136 4.58 -1.42 -11.96
N PHE A 137 3.59 -0.56 -12.13
CA PHE A 137 2.38 -0.90 -12.88
C PHE A 137 2.18 -0.05 -14.12
N GLY A 138 2.98 1.01 -14.30
CA GLY A 138 2.87 1.95 -15.42
C GLY A 138 1.60 2.80 -15.36
N ILE A 139 0.98 2.91 -14.17
CA ILE A 139 -0.23 3.72 -13.96
C ILE A 139 0.20 5.16 -13.70
N SER A 140 -0.29 6.10 -14.52
CA SER A 140 0.02 7.53 -14.39
C SER A 140 -0.81 8.20 -13.28
N GLU A 141 -0.35 9.39 -12.84
CA GLU A 141 -1.04 10.17 -11.79
C GLU A 141 -2.51 10.44 -12.12
N ASN A 142 -2.83 10.67 -13.39
CA ASN A 142 -4.19 10.96 -13.87
C ASN A 142 -5.13 9.73 -13.87
N GLU A 143 -4.61 8.55 -13.58
CA GLU A 143 -5.37 7.27 -13.57
C GLU A 143 -5.63 6.76 -12.15
N ILE A 144 -5.17 7.49 -11.12
CA ILE A 144 -5.26 7.09 -9.69
C ILE A 144 -6.33 7.94 -8.96
N ASP A 145 -6.97 8.91 -9.62
CA ASP A 145 -8.04 9.76 -9.06
C ASP A 145 -9.35 8.99 -8.82
#